data_d0d0e9419d02d54471fa4be1fc1965cc
#
_entry.id   d0d0e9419d02d54471fa4be1fc1965cc
#
_cell.length_a   1.000
_cell.length_b   1.000
_cell.length_c   1.000
_cell.angle_alpha   90.00
_cell.angle_beta   90.00
_cell.angle_gamma   90.00
#
_symmetry.space_group_name_H-M   'P 1'
#
loop_
_entity.id
_entity.type
_entity.pdbx_description
1 polymer ?
#
loop_
_entity_poly.entity_id
_entity_poly.type
_entity_poly.pdbx_seq_one_letter_code
_entity_poly.pdbx_strand_id
1 'polypeptide(L)'
;TPYLVRPIEHGADIVVHSATKFIGGHGTTIGGVIIDSGKFDWTQSSKWPWLVEPNVSYHGVSFAKDCAPAAFATYIRAILLRDTGATISPVHAFIFLQGLETLSLRVERHVENALKVVKYLENQPQVRKSKPSIQFPKTRSSRHSTRSISRMVAVLSLHLRSRVVQKKHRNSLITLSCSHCLQT
;
A
#
# COMPACT_ATOMS: atom_id res chain seq x y z
N THR A 1 -2.76 -3.36 0.74
CA THR A 1 -2.47 -3.65 2.14
C THR A 1 -1.51 -4.82 2.26
N PRO A 2 -0.64 -4.90 3.26
CA PRO A 2 0.37 -5.96 3.33
C PRO A 2 -0.23 -7.36 3.51
N TYR A 3 -1.45 -7.49 4.01
CA TYR A 3 -2.12 -8.77 4.25
C TYR A 3 -2.99 -9.22 3.07
N LEU A 4 -3.87 -8.34 2.58
CA LEU A 4 -4.88 -8.71 1.57
C LEU A 4 -4.29 -8.86 0.16
N VAL A 5 -3.33 -8.02 -0.19
CA VAL A 5 -2.70 -8.01 -1.50
C VAL A 5 -1.20 -7.96 -1.31
N ARG A 6 -0.51 -8.84 -2.00
CA ARG A 6 0.95 -8.89 -2.05
C ARG A 6 1.42 -8.49 -3.45
N PRO A 7 1.72 -7.21 -3.68
CA PRO A 7 2.02 -6.71 -5.03
C PRO A 7 3.21 -7.42 -5.69
N ILE A 8 4.17 -7.93 -4.93
CA ILE A 8 5.31 -8.72 -5.43
C ILE A 8 4.84 -9.99 -6.16
N GLU A 9 3.77 -10.64 -5.69
CA GLU A 9 3.19 -11.81 -6.35
C GLU A 9 2.50 -11.45 -7.69
N HIS A 10 2.30 -10.16 -7.94
CA HIS A 10 1.68 -9.60 -9.14
C HIS A 10 2.64 -8.78 -10.00
N GLY A 11 3.95 -8.96 -9.82
CA GLY A 11 4.98 -8.38 -10.68
C GLY A 11 5.55 -7.03 -10.21
N ALA A 12 5.26 -6.61 -8.98
CA ALA A 12 5.95 -5.45 -8.41
C ALA A 12 7.35 -5.88 -7.92
N ASP A 13 8.35 -5.07 -8.22
CA ASP A 13 9.71 -5.32 -7.77
C ASP A 13 9.97 -4.74 -6.39
N ILE A 14 9.40 -3.55 -6.11
CA ILE A 14 9.54 -2.86 -4.84
C ILE A 14 8.17 -2.49 -4.32
N VAL A 15 7.94 -2.70 -3.03
CA VAL A 15 6.71 -2.31 -2.34
C VAL A 15 7.03 -1.42 -1.15
N VAL A 16 6.33 -0.29 -1.06
CA VAL A 16 6.47 0.64 0.06
C VAL A 16 5.14 0.70 0.81
N HIS A 17 5.20 0.46 2.12
CA HIS A 17 4.05 0.59 3.00
C HIS A 17 4.25 1.72 4.01
N SER A 18 3.22 2.51 4.22
CA SER A 18 3.13 3.35 5.42
C SER A 18 2.83 2.44 6.62
N ALA A 19 3.81 2.22 7.47
CA ALA A 19 3.63 1.42 8.68
C ALA A 19 2.72 2.12 9.70
N THR A 20 2.65 3.45 9.65
CA THR A 20 1.74 4.31 10.43
C THR A 20 0.29 3.86 10.34
N LYS A 21 -0.14 3.31 9.22
CA LYS A 21 -1.54 2.98 8.92
C LYS A 21 -1.90 1.58 9.46
N PHE A 22 -2.18 0.64 8.58
CA PHE A 22 -2.66 -0.69 8.96
C PHE A 22 -1.64 -1.54 9.73
N ILE A 23 -0.34 -1.36 9.49
CA ILE A 23 0.69 -2.12 10.20
C ILE A 23 0.67 -1.76 11.69
N GLY A 24 0.81 -0.49 12.04
CA GLY A 24 0.72 -0.03 13.44
C GLY A 24 -0.70 -0.08 13.99
N GLY A 25 -1.68 0.28 13.18
CA GLY A 25 -3.11 0.16 13.49
C GLY A 25 -3.70 1.27 14.34
N HIS A 26 -2.91 2.14 14.93
CA HIS A 26 -3.37 3.16 15.89
C HIS A 26 -2.98 4.60 15.49
N GLY A 27 -2.07 4.77 14.54
CA GLY A 27 -1.57 6.09 14.16
C GLY A 27 -0.73 6.80 15.23
N THR A 28 -0.30 6.07 16.25
CA THR A 28 0.46 6.61 17.39
C THR A 28 1.93 6.85 17.08
N THR A 29 2.44 6.32 15.97
CA THR A 29 3.82 6.50 15.53
C THR A 29 3.89 6.54 14.02
N ILE A 30 4.89 7.24 13.50
CA ILE A 30 5.12 7.41 12.06
C ILE A 30 6.28 6.51 11.63
N GLY A 31 6.08 5.82 10.50
CA GLY A 31 7.13 5.00 9.90
C GLY A 31 6.71 4.35 8.59
N GLY A 32 7.66 3.76 7.91
CA GLY A 32 7.49 3.07 6.64
C GLY A 32 8.26 1.77 6.59
N VAL A 33 7.87 0.92 5.63
CA VAL A 33 8.57 -0.32 5.32
C VAL A 33 8.78 -0.38 3.82
N ILE A 34 10.00 -0.65 3.40
CA ILE A 34 10.38 -0.88 2.00
C ILE A 34 10.71 -2.36 1.87
N ILE A 35 10.07 -3.01 0.90
CA ILE A 35 10.25 -4.43 0.60
C ILE A 35 10.77 -4.55 -0.82
N ASP A 36 11.93 -5.16 -0.97
CA ASP A 36 12.54 -5.48 -2.25
C ASP A 36 12.29 -6.95 -2.57
N SER A 37 11.82 -7.24 -3.78
CA SER A 37 11.62 -8.62 -4.25
C SER A 37 12.94 -9.36 -4.48
N GLY A 38 14.02 -8.63 -4.70
CA GLY A 38 15.32 -9.16 -5.08
C GLY A 38 15.39 -9.76 -6.50
N LYS A 39 14.33 -9.59 -7.30
CA LYS A 39 14.24 -10.21 -8.64
C LYS A 39 14.60 -9.29 -9.77
N PHE A 40 14.61 -7.98 -9.52
CA PHE A 40 14.90 -7.00 -10.55
C PHE A 40 16.41 -6.96 -10.86
N ASP A 41 16.76 -7.13 -12.14
CA ASP A 41 18.13 -6.98 -12.60
C ASP A 41 18.47 -5.50 -12.85
N TRP A 42 19.16 -4.90 -11.90
CA TRP A 42 19.58 -3.50 -11.94
C TRP A 42 20.65 -3.23 -13.03
N THR A 43 21.31 -4.27 -13.54
CA THR A 43 22.38 -4.13 -14.53
C THR A 43 21.88 -3.97 -15.97
N GLN A 44 20.59 -4.26 -16.21
CA GLN A 44 20.00 -4.24 -17.56
C GLN A 44 19.85 -2.85 -18.19
N SER A 45 20.12 -1.78 -17.45
CA SER A 45 19.96 -0.40 -17.92
C SER A 45 20.94 0.55 -17.25
N SER A 46 21.43 1.54 -18.00
CA SER A 46 22.26 2.62 -17.51
C SER A 46 21.51 3.68 -16.68
N LYS A 47 20.22 3.49 -16.42
CA LYS A 47 19.40 4.45 -15.66
C LYS A 47 19.75 4.53 -14.18
N TRP A 48 20.44 3.52 -13.66
CA TRP A 48 20.75 3.42 -12.22
C TRP A 48 22.25 3.31 -11.95
N PRO A 49 23.07 4.29 -12.40
CA PRO A 49 24.53 4.23 -12.25
C PRO A 49 24.94 4.13 -10.78
N TRP A 50 24.20 4.77 -9.88
CA TRP A 50 24.42 4.74 -8.44
C TRP A 50 24.26 3.35 -7.78
N LEU A 51 23.61 2.36 -8.45
CA LEU A 51 23.57 0.97 -8.01
C LEU A 51 24.60 0.10 -8.73
N VAL A 52 24.88 0.39 -10.01
CA VAL A 52 25.66 -0.49 -10.90
C VAL A 52 27.13 -0.16 -10.86
N GLU A 53 27.46 1.14 -10.81
CA GLU A 53 28.86 1.59 -10.80
C GLU A 53 29.48 1.44 -9.39
N PRO A 54 30.81 1.25 -9.31
CA PRO A 54 31.51 1.22 -8.04
C PRO A 54 31.30 2.49 -7.25
N ASN A 55 30.79 2.40 -6.02
CA ASN A 55 30.55 3.54 -5.16
C ASN A 55 31.82 3.92 -4.39
N VAL A 56 32.40 5.06 -4.74
CA VAL A 56 33.66 5.55 -4.14
C VAL A 56 33.49 5.81 -2.62
N SER A 57 32.31 6.31 -2.19
CA SER A 57 32.05 6.61 -0.77
C SER A 57 31.80 5.33 0.05
N TYR A 58 31.69 4.18 -0.62
CA TYR A 58 31.46 2.88 0.03
C TYR A 58 32.46 1.82 -0.50
N HIS A 59 33.75 2.13 -0.40
CA HIS A 59 34.86 1.23 -0.70
C HIS A 59 34.86 0.64 -2.13
N GLY A 60 34.25 1.31 -3.11
CA GLY A 60 34.18 0.82 -4.48
C GLY A 60 33.17 -0.29 -4.73
N VAL A 61 32.25 -0.55 -3.80
CA VAL A 61 31.20 -1.58 -3.93
C VAL A 61 30.23 -1.22 -5.03
N SER A 62 29.94 -2.17 -5.93
CA SER A 62 28.81 -2.13 -6.87
C SER A 62 27.60 -2.85 -6.22
N PHE A 63 26.62 -2.11 -5.73
CA PHE A 63 25.50 -2.71 -5.00
C PHE A 63 24.76 -3.75 -5.85
N ALA A 64 24.57 -3.49 -7.15
CA ALA A 64 23.90 -4.42 -8.03
C ALA A 64 24.64 -5.75 -8.21
N LYS A 65 25.98 -5.74 -8.18
CA LYS A 65 26.81 -6.93 -8.39
C LYS A 65 27.15 -7.63 -7.08
N ASP A 66 27.58 -6.84 -6.09
CA ASP A 66 28.19 -7.35 -4.86
C ASP A 66 27.15 -7.65 -3.77
N CYS A 67 25.95 -7.02 -3.86
CA CYS A 67 24.91 -7.13 -2.86
C CYS A 67 23.61 -7.80 -3.36
N ALA A 68 23.63 -8.41 -4.54
CA ALA A 68 22.48 -9.16 -5.05
C ALA A 68 22.14 -10.34 -4.09
N PRO A 69 20.86 -10.67 -3.89
CA PRO A 69 19.65 -10.09 -4.48
C PRO A 69 19.12 -8.82 -3.76
N ALA A 70 19.75 -8.38 -2.70
CA ALA A 70 19.29 -7.28 -1.85
C ALA A 70 19.92 -5.90 -2.23
N ALA A 71 20.30 -5.71 -3.48
CA ALA A 71 21.03 -4.53 -3.93
C ALA A 71 20.38 -3.21 -3.55
N PHE A 72 19.09 -3.03 -3.81
CA PHE A 72 18.35 -1.81 -3.53
C PHE A 72 18.21 -1.56 -2.02
N ALA A 73 17.81 -2.58 -1.27
CA ALA A 73 17.65 -2.46 0.17
C ALA A 73 19.00 -2.18 0.87
N THR A 74 20.08 -2.80 0.38
CA THR A 74 21.44 -2.56 0.90
C THR A 74 21.90 -1.15 0.60
N TYR A 75 21.67 -0.63 -0.62
CA TYR A 75 21.99 0.74 -0.96
C TYR A 75 21.26 1.75 -0.05
N ILE A 76 19.97 1.56 0.16
CA ILE A 76 19.20 2.43 1.06
C ILE A 76 19.80 2.45 2.47
N ARG A 77 20.19 1.29 3.00
CA ARG A 77 20.77 1.19 4.34
C ARG A 77 22.17 1.74 4.42
N ALA A 78 23.01 1.42 3.44
CA ALA A 78 24.44 1.77 3.46
C ALA A 78 24.69 3.23 3.10
N ILE A 79 23.87 3.81 2.24
CA ILE A 79 24.06 5.18 1.73
C ILE A 79 22.97 6.10 2.27
N LEU A 80 21.71 5.91 1.87
CA LEU A 80 20.67 6.89 2.18
C LEU A 80 20.40 7.01 3.69
N LEU A 81 20.28 5.91 4.40
CA LEU A 81 20.05 5.91 5.84
C LEU A 81 21.27 6.52 6.59
N ARG A 82 22.47 6.14 6.19
CA ARG A 82 23.71 6.68 6.76
C ARG A 82 23.79 8.19 6.56
N ASP A 83 23.56 8.67 5.33
CA ASP A 83 23.79 10.07 4.96
C ASP A 83 22.66 10.99 5.44
N THR A 84 21.43 10.51 5.49
CA THR A 84 20.26 11.30 5.93
C THR A 84 19.92 11.12 7.41
N GLY A 85 20.40 10.05 8.04
CA GLY A 85 20.03 9.69 9.42
C GLY A 85 18.58 9.27 9.60
N ALA A 86 17.86 8.95 8.51
CA ALA A 86 16.43 8.61 8.51
C ALA A 86 16.17 7.21 9.06
N THR A 87 16.65 6.93 10.26
CA THR A 87 16.44 5.64 10.94
C THR A 87 15.21 5.67 11.84
N ILE A 88 14.54 4.52 11.97
CA ILE A 88 13.41 4.39 12.88
C ILE A 88 13.90 4.25 14.32
N SER A 89 13.19 4.90 15.26
CA SER A 89 13.41 4.69 16.69
C SER A 89 13.09 3.23 17.07
N PRO A 90 13.89 2.59 17.95
CA PRO A 90 13.58 1.24 18.45
C PRO A 90 12.20 1.14 19.11
N VAL A 91 11.75 2.18 19.80
CA VAL A 91 10.40 2.23 20.40
C VAL A 91 9.32 2.21 19.32
N HIS A 92 9.49 2.98 18.24
CA HIS A 92 8.54 2.95 17.12
C HIS A 92 8.54 1.60 16.40
N ALA A 93 9.70 0.98 16.22
CA ALA A 93 9.80 -0.36 15.65
C ALA A 93 9.05 -1.38 16.50
N PHE A 94 9.19 -1.33 17.83
CA PHE A 94 8.45 -2.17 18.76
C PHE A 94 6.93 -1.98 18.66
N ILE A 95 6.45 -0.73 18.59
CA ILE A 95 5.02 -0.44 18.41
C ILE A 95 4.50 -1.03 17.10
N PHE A 96 5.26 -0.95 16.01
CA PHE A 96 4.86 -1.55 14.75
C PHE A 96 4.84 -3.08 14.79
N LEU A 97 5.79 -3.71 15.48
CA LEU A 97 5.79 -5.16 15.67
C LEU A 97 4.55 -5.63 16.44
N GLN A 98 4.19 -4.93 17.52
CA GLN A 98 2.96 -5.22 18.26
C GLN A 98 1.71 -5.05 17.36
N GLY A 99 1.64 -3.99 16.57
CA GLY A 99 0.54 -3.77 15.63
C GLY A 99 0.46 -4.87 14.56
N LEU A 100 1.60 -5.39 14.13
CA LEU A 100 1.69 -6.44 13.12
C LEU A 100 1.09 -7.77 13.60
N GLU A 101 1.21 -8.11 14.87
CA GLU A 101 0.66 -9.35 15.46
C GLU A 101 -0.85 -9.48 15.23
N THR A 102 -1.58 -8.37 15.28
CA THR A 102 -3.05 -8.35 15.10
C THR A 102 -3.50 -7.92 13.71
N LEU A 103 -2.57 -7.70 12.77
CA LEU A 103 -2.89 -7.14 11.46
C LEU A 103 -3.91 -7.97 10.70
N SER A 104 -3.75 -9.29 10.65
CA SER A 104 -4.66 -10.19 9.93
C SER A 104 -6.08 -10.11 10.50
N LEU A 105 -6.21 -10.22 11.81
CA LEU A 105 -7.50 -10.14 12.51
C LEU A 105 -8.21 -8.81 12.26
N ARG A 106 -7.48 -7.71 12.35
CA ARG A 106 -8.04 -6.38 12.12
C ARG A 106 -8.49 -6.20 10.68
N VAL A 107 -7.66 -6.59 9.72
CA VAL A 107 -7.97 -6.40 8.29
C VAL A 107 -9.13 -7.29 7.87
N GLU A 108 -9.21 -8.53 8.32
CA GLU A 108 -10.36 -9.41 8.08
C GLU A 108 -11.65 -8.81 8.61
N ARG A 109 -11.63 -8.29 9.83
CA ARG A 109 -12.79 -7.63 10.44
C ARG A 109 -13.18 -6.35 9.69
N HIS A 110 -12.20 -5.56 9.24
CA HIS A 110 -12.46 -4.37 8.42
C HIS A 110 -13.15 -4.73 7.11
N VAL A 111 -12.71 -5.77 6.43
CA VAL A 111 -13.34 -6.25 5.18
C VAL A 111 -14.77 -6.72 5.43
N GLU A 112 -14.99 -7.54 6.46
CA GLU A 112 -16.33 -8.01 6.83
C GLU A 112 -17.28 -6.84 7.10
N ASN A 113 -16.84 -5.89 7.92
CA ASN A 113 -17.65 -4.72 8.27
C ASN A 113 -17.91 -3.84 7.05
N ALA A 114 -16.91 -3.61 6.21
CA ALA A 114 -17.06 -2.83 4.99
C ALA A 114 -18.09 -3.46 4.04
N LEU A 115 -18.07 -4.78 3.86
CA LEU A 115 -19.06 -5.48 3.03
C LEU A 115 -20.48 -5.35 3.59
N LYS A 116 -20.66 -5.39 4.92
CA LYS A 116 -21.96 -5.16 5.57
C LYS A 116 -22.46 -3.74 5.32
N VAL A 117 -21.58 -2.74 5.46
CA VAL A 117 -21.91 -1.32 5.20
C VAL A 117 -22.28 -1.12 3.73
N VAL A 118 -21.51 -1.68 2.80
CA VAL A 118 -21.81 -1.63 1.36
C VAL A 118 -23.19 -2.17 1.08
N LYS A 119 -23.50 -3.39 1.56
CA LYS A 119 -24.79 -4.02 1.37
C LYS A 119 -25.94 -3.19 1.96
N TYR A 120 -25.75 -2.59 3.11
CA TYR A 120 -26.73 -1.69 3.71
C TYR A 120 -26.97 -0.47 2.84
N LEU A 121 -25.90 0.20 2.40
CA LEU A 121 -25.97 1.44 1.61
C LEU A 121 -26.57 1.20 0.21
N GLU A 122 -26.31 0.06 -0.43
CA GLU A 122 -26.91 -0.32 -1.72
C GLU A 122 -28.44 -0.40 -1.67
N ASN A 123 -29.01 -0.65 -0.51
CA ASN A 123 -30.46 -0.73 -0.31
C ASN A 123 -31.09 0.62 0.10
N GLN A 124 -30.31 1.68 0.29
CA GLN A 124 -30.84 2.99 0.66
C GLN A 124 -31.29 3.78 -0.58
N PRO A 125 -32.54 4.32 -0.59
CA PRO A 125 -33.05 5.06 -1.74
C PRO A 125 -32.30 6.38 -2.01
N GLN A 126 -31.64 6.93 -0.99
CA GLN A 126 -30.87 8.17 -1.08
C GLN A 126 -29.48 7.93 -1.73
N VAL A 127 -29.03 6.69 -1.78
CA VAL A 127 -27.71 6.34 -2.33
C VAL A 127 -27.82 6.05 -3.81
N ARG A 128 -27.19 6.90 -4.63
CA ARG A 128 -27.10 6.65 -6.07
C ARG A 128 -26.15 5.50 -6.33
N LYS A 129 -26.66 4.41 -6.94
CA LYS A 129 -25.82 3.30 -7.39
C LYS A 129 -24.78 3.82 -8.40
N SER A 130 -23.55 3.99 -7.96
CA SER A 130 -22.45 4.24 -8.89
C SER A 130 -21.98 2.89 -9.42
N LYS A 131 -21.87 2.78 -10.75
CA LYS A 131 -21.14 1.62 -11.31
C LYS A 131 -19.70 1.68 -10.79
N PRO A 132 -19.13 0.57 -10.33
CA PRO A 132 -17.72 0.57 -9.96
C PRO A 132 -16.90 1.02 -11.16
N SER A 133 -16.17 2.14 -11.01
CA SER A 133 -15.41 2.77 -12.10
C SER A 133 -14.11 2.04 -12.42
N ILE A 134 -13.92 0.83 -11.89
CA ILE A 134 -12.71 0.03 -12.14
C ILE A 134 -13.06 -1.06 -13.15
N GLN A 135 -12.78 -0.79 -14.42
CA GLN A 135 -12.72 -1.82 -15.46
C GLN A 135 -11.31 -2.44 -15.43
N PHE A 136 -11.19 -3.62 -14.84
CA PHE A 136 -9.97 -4.40 -15.00
C PHE A 136 -9.96 -5.05 -16.39
N PRO A 137 -8.82 -5.02 -17.11
CA PRO A 137 -8.69 -5.76 -18.36
C PRO A 137 -8.93 -7.25 -18.10
N LYS A 138 -9.79 -7.86 -18.92
CA LYS A 138 -10.08 -9.29 -18.87
C LYS A 138 -8.89 -10.10 -19.40
N THR A 139 -7.85 -10.25 -18.60
CA THR A 139 -6.80 -11.23 -18.92
C THR A 139 -7.21 -12.61 -18.44
N ARG A 140 -7.03 -13.58 -19.32
CA ARG A 140 -7.69 -14.91 -19.32
C ARG A 140 -7.19 -15.90 -18.26
N SER A 141 -6.29 -15.52 -17.34
CA SER A 141 -5.52 -16.47 -16.51
C SER A 141 -5.75 -16.43 -15.00
N SER A 142 -6.66 -15.62 -14.46
CA SER A 142 -6.77 -15.57 -12.98
C SER A 142 -8.19 -15.36 -12.45
N ARG A 143 -9.13 -16.24 -12.88
CA ARG A 143 -10.55 -16.10 -12.48
C ARG A 143 -10.82 -16.18 -10.96
N HIS A 144 -9.96 -16.83 -10.19
CA HIS A 144 -10.13 -16.94 -8.73
C HIS A 144 -9.52 -15.77 -7.95
N SER A 145 -8.32 -15.33 -8.33
CA SER A 145 -7.65 -14.21 -7.69
C SER A 145 -8.32 -12.86 -7.98
N THR A 146 -8.79 -12.66 -9.23
CA THR A 146 -9.42 -11.40 -9.64
C THR A 146 -10.75 -11.13 -8.93
N ARG A 147 -11.51 -12.16 -8.57
CA ARG A 147 -12.79 -12.01 -7.85
C ARG A 147 -12.60 -11.57 -6.40
N SER A 148 -11.57 -12.05 -5.72
CA SER A 148 -11.22 -11.61 -4.36
C SER A 148 -10.64 -10.21 -4.36
N ILE A 149 -9.72 -9.89 -5.28
CA ILE A 149 -9.13 -8.56 -5.44
C ILE A 149 -10.21 -7.54 -5.82
N SER A 150 -11.12 -7.85 -6.74
CA SER A 150 -12.20 -6.94 -7.15
C SER A 150 -13.17 -6.63 -6.00
N ARG A 151 -13.48 -7.60 -5.15
CA ARG A 151 -14.30 -7.37 -3.95
C ARG A 151 -13.60 -6.49 -2.94
N MET A 152 -12.29 -6.67 -2.76
CA MET A 152 -11.48 -5.91 -1.81
C MET A 152 -11.23 -4.47 -2.28
N VAL A 153 -10.95 -4.26 -3.57
CA VAL A 153 -10.76 -2.92 -4.15
C VAL A 153 -12.08 -2.14 -4.18
N ALA A 154 -13.21 -2.80 -4.43
CA ALA A 154 -14.53 -2.18 -4.34
C ALA A 154 -14.83 -1.68 -2.92
N VAL A 155 -14.38 -2.41 -1.90
CA VAL A 155 -14.52 -2.01 -0.49
C VAL A 155 -13.61 -0.82 -0.14
N LEU A 156 -12.43 -0.73 -0.76
CA LEU A 156 -11.47 0.35 -0.52
C LEU A 156 -11.75 1.63 -1.33
N SER A 157 -12.56 1.54 -2.40
CA SER A 157 -12.84 2.66 -3.32
C SER A 157 -14.32 2.99 -3.44
N LEU A 158 -15.09 2.87 -2.36
CA LEU A 158 -16.51 3.16 -2.38
C LEU A 158 -16.74 4.68 -2.51
N HIS A 159 -16.98 5.15 -3.72
CA HIS A 159 -17.46 6.50 -3.99
C HIS A 159 -18.98 6.54 -3.82
N LEU A 160 -19.43 6.96 -2.65
CA LEU A 160 -20.84 7.19 -2.37
C LEU A 160 -21.25 8.60 -2.81
N ARG A 161 -22.05 8.71 -3.86
CA ARG A 161 -22.79 9.94 -4.17
C ARG A 161 -24.12 9.92 -3.43
N SER A 162 -24.23 10.60 -2.30
CA SER A 162 -25.54 10.83 -1.67
C SER A 162 -26.28 11.97 -2.39
N ARG A 163 -27.53 11.76 -2.77
CA ARG A 163 -28.46 12.85 -3.04
C ARG A 163 -28.96 13.38 -1.70
N VAL A 164 -28.26 14.33 -1.13
CA VAL A 164 -28.90 15.19 -0.13
C VAL A 164 -29.84 16.11 -0.90
N VAL A 165 -31.14 15.98 -0.68
CA VAL A 165 -32.13 16.94 -1.16
C VAL A 165 -31.88 18.25 -0.42
N GLN A 166 -31.06 19.08 -0.96
CA GLN A 166 -30.95 20.47 -0.52
C GLN A 166 -32.03 21.30 -1.23
N LYS A 167 -33.08 21.61 -0.48
CA LYS A 167 -33.72 22.91 -0.66
C LYS A 167 -32.69 23.98 -0.24
N LYS A 168 -32.09 24.63 -1.24
CA LYS A 168 -31.21 25.81 -1.07
C LYS A 168 -29.91 25.61 -0.29
N HIS A 169 -28.89 24.97 -0.88
CA HIS A 169 -27.52 25.49 -0.91
C HIS A 169 -26.65 24.59 -1.81
N ARG A 170 -25.69 25.18 -2.51
CA ARG A 170 -24.83 24.58 -3.52
C ARG A 170 -24.12 23.32 -3.05
N ASN A 171 -24.16 22.29 -3.88
CA ASN A 171 -23.23 21.15 -4.02
C ASN A 171 -22.20 20.96 -2.90
N SER A 172 -22.55 20.27 -1.85
CA SER A 172 -21.59 19.58 -1.00
C SER A 172 -21.55 18.11 -1.40
N LEU A 173 -20.50 17.74 -2.10
CA LEU A 173 -20.07 16.35 -2.29
C LEU A 173 -19.60 15.86 -0.93
N ILE A 174 -20.41 15.11 -0.20
CA ILE A 174 -19.88 14.25 0.88
C ILE A 174 -19.25 13.06 0.19
N THR A 175 -18.01 13.21 -0.17
CA THR A 175 -17.14 12.08 -0.48
C THR A 175 -16.78 11.45 0.85
N LEU A 176 -17.57 10.45 1.32
CA LEU A 176 -17.08 9.49 2.30
C LEU A 176 -16.00 8.68 1.60
N SER A 177 -14.84 9.29 1.42
CA SER A 177 -13.69 8.53 1.03
C SER A 177 -13.29 7.77 2.28
N CYS A 178 -13.17 6.46 2.19
CA CYS A 178 -12.42 5.64 3.13
C CYS A 178 -10.92 6.01 3.08
N SER A 179 -10.60 7.15 2.45
CA SER A 179 -9.31 7.81 2.39
C SER A 179 -8.85 8.28 3.77
N HIS A 180 -9.73 8.46 4.74
CA HIS A 180 -9.30 8.67 6.13
C HIS A 180 -8.54 7.44 6.66
N CYS A 181 -8.85 6.24 6.19
CA CYS A 181 -8.01 5.05 6.42
C CYS A 181 -6.76 4.98 5.52
N LEU A 182 -6.65 5.85 4.51
CA LEU A 182 -5.53 5.87 3.57
C LEU A 182 -4.67 7.13 3.67
N GLN A 183 -5.13 8.19 4.33
CA GLN A 183 -4.44 9.49 4.42
C GLN A 183 -4.05 9.94 5.82
N THR A 184 -4.48 9.25 6.89
CA THR A 184 -3.93 9.51 8.22
C THR A 184 -2.81 8.55 8.54
#